data_7369df698b4f9882287b162b3299f651
#
_entry.id   7369df698b4f9882287b162b3299f651
#
_cell.length_a   1.000
_cell.length_b   1.000
_cell.length_c   1.000
_cell.angle_alpha   90.00
_cell.angle_beta   90.00
_cell.angle_gamma   90.00
#
_symmetry.space_group_name_H-M   'P 1'
#
loop_
_entity.id
_entity.type
_entity.pdbx_description
1 polymer ?
#
loop_
_entity_poly.entity_id
_entity_poly.type
_entity_poly.pdbx_seq_one_letter_code
_entity_poly.pdbx_strand_id
1 'polypeptide(L)'
;MNTSPTVLLAGSTTTTFGGPSRRAGRRGLARPLPAPLWWRDACGAFVWCTMLVVVALWVSGGGVQELAQTSTGLTSIGRLTGLVASDLLLIQVLLMARIPMVERTFGQDELARRHRWVGFSSFNLMLVHIAAITLGYAATSPNGLWATIVDFIVNYPGMLLAVAGTVIVVGVTITSIRVARARLRYESWHLLHLYAYLGLGLALPHQLWTGKDFLTSTVATVFWWTLWVLAAVSVLIWRVGQPLWRSLRHRLVVEQVRAENDQVTTVVMRGRMLHLSLIHI
;
A
#
# COMPACT_ATOMS: atom_id res chain seq x y z
N MET A 1 6.04 56.34 11.38
CA MET A 1 5.18 57.00 10.40
C MET A 1 4.34 55.90 9.75
N ASN A 2 3.08 55.92 10.10
CA ASN A 2 2.09 54.87 9.76
C ASN A 2 1.27 55.39 8.58
N THR A 3 1.29 54.76 7.45
CA THR A 3 0.39 55.07 6.33
C THR A 3 -0.35 53.83 5.90
N SER A 4 -1.60 53.73 6.37
CA SER A 4 -2.59 52.78 5.90
C SER A 4 -3.09 53.15 4.49
N PRO A 5 -3.28 52.19 3.55
CA PRO A 5 -3.90 52.49 2.27
C PRO A 5 -5.44 52.52 2.40
N THR A 6 -6.00 53.61 1.94
CA THR A 6 -7.45 53.86 1.84
C THR A 6 -8.02 53.01 0.69
N VAL A 7 -9.01 52.18 0.96
CA VAL A 7 -9.81 51.45 -0.05
C VAL A 7 -10.92 52.36 -0.55
N LEU A 8 -10.85 52.74 -1.82
CA LEU A 8 -11.95 53.42 -2.54
C LEU A 8 -12.94 52.36 -3.05
N LEU A 9 -14.15 52.35 -2.50
CA LEU A 9 -15.27 51.60 -3.03
C LEU A 9 -15.86 52.35 -4.24
N ALA A 10 -15.71 51.80 -5.44
CA ALA A 10 -16.39 52.29 -6.64
C ALA A 10 -17.80 51.69 -6.72
N GLY A 11 -18.76 52.58 -7.10
CA GLY A 11 -20.19 52.38 -6.98
C GLY A 11 -20.79 51.21 -7.76
N SER A 12 -21.77 50.59 -7.15
CA SER A 12 -22.68 49.59 -7.68
C SER A 12 -23.67 50.21 -8.68
N THR A 13 -23.58 49.86 -9.96
CA THR A 13 -24.68 49.98 -10.92
C THR A 13 -25.44 48.63 -10.96
N THR A 14 -26.61 48.64 -10.35
CA THR A 14 -27.58 47.52 -10.35
C THR A 14 -28.27 47.48 -11.70
N THR A 15 -27.92 46.59 -12.58
CA THR A 15 -28.72 46.21 -13.74
C THR A 15 -29.56 44.98 -13.38
N THR A 16 -30.84 45.21 -13.11
CA THR A 16 -31.87 44.19 -12.96
C THR A 16 -32.21 43.59 -14.32
N PHE A 17 -31.68 42.43 -14.64
CA PHE A 17 -32.19 41.57 -15.70
C PHE A 17 -33.27 40.64 -15.13
N GLY A 18 -34.56 41.06 -15.30
CA GLY A 18 -35.70 40.18 -15.09
C GLY A 18 -35.79 39.17 -16.23
N GLY A 19 -35.42 37.94 -16.00
CA GLY A 19 -35.68 36.80 -16.87
C GLY A 19 -36.38 35.69 -16.06
N PRO A 20 -37.29 34.89 -16.66
CA PRO A 20 -38.13 33.94 -15.94
C PRO A 20 -37.27 32.88 -15.28
N SER A 21 -37.37 32.81 -13.97
CA SER A 21 -36.72 31.78 -13.14
C SER A 21 -37.29 30.41 -13.48
N ARG A 22 -36.70 29.71 -14.46
CA ARG A 22 -36.81 28.26 -14.51
C ARG A 22 -36.07 27.71 -13.27
N ARG A 23 -36.83 27.42 -12.22
CA ARG A 23 -36.40 26.52 -11.14
C ARG A 23 -36.08 25.18 -11.80
N ALA A 24 -34.86 25.05 -12.34
CA ALA A 24 -34.28 23.76 -12.61
C ALA A 24 -34.20 23.07 -11.24
N GLY A 25 -35.09 22.10 -11.05
CA GLY A 25 -35.08 21.28 -9.84
C GLY A 25 -33.67 20.78 -9.62
N ARG A 26 -33.01 21.27 -8.58
CA ARG A 26 -31.81 20.65 -8.03
C ARG A 26 -32.23 19.24 -7.66
N ARG A 27 -32.10 18.29 -8.58
CA ARG A 27 -32.03 16.88 -8.21
C ARG A 27 -30.87 16.80 -7.24
N GLY A 28 -31.20 16.73 -5.95
CA GLY A 28 -30.23 16.58 -4.90
C GLY A 28 -29.34 15.40 -5.27
N LEU A 29 -28.08 15.70 -5.53
CA LEU A 29 -27.07 14.66 -5.69
C LEU A 29 -27.13 13.82 -4.43
N ALA A 30 -27.61 12.58 -4.56
CA ALA A 30 -27.68 11.65 -3.46
C ALA A 30 -26.28 11.59 -2.84
N ARG A 31 -26.15 12.08 -1.60
CA ARG A 31 -24.91 11.92 -0.84
C ARG A 31 -24.58 10.43 -0.81
N PRO A 32 -23.35 10.04 -1.11
CA PRO A 32 -22.95 8.65 -0.94
C PRO A 32 -23.34 8.19 0.47
N LEU A 33 -24.09 7.10 0.56
CA LEU A 33 -24.46 6.55 1.86
C LEU A 33 -23.19 6.33 2.69
N PRO A 34 -23.16 6.75 3.97
CA PRO A 34 -22.02 6.50 4.84
C PRO A 34 -21.78 5.00 4.92
N ALA A 35 -20.51 4.60 4.92
CA ALA A 35 -20.17 3.20 5.09
C ALA A 35 -20.74 2.68 6.43
N PRO A 36 -21.32 1.47 6.48
CA PRO A 36 -21.82 0.89 7.72
C PRO A 36 -20.72 0.84 8.80
N LEU A 37 -21.03 1.18 10.04
CA LEU A 37 -20.06 1.21 11.15
C LEU A 37 -19.38 -0.14 11.36
N TRP A 38 -20.13 -1.24 11.22
CA TRP A 38 -19.60 -2.61 11.37
C TRP A 38 -18.46 -2.93 10.38
N TRP A 39 -18.34 -2.19 9.27
CA TRP A 39 -17.28 -2.41 8.29
C TRP A 39 -15.88 -2.08 8.84
N ARG A 40 -15.80 -1.12 9.77
CA ARG A 40 -14.54 -0.81 10.48
C ARG A 40 -14.09 -2.00 11.33
N ASP A 41 -15.05 -2.59 12.04
CA ASP A 41 -14.80 -3.75 12.90
C ASP A 41 -14.45 -4.98 12.05
N ALA A 42 -15.13 -5.18 10.93
CA ALA A 42 -14.82 -6.27 9.98
C ALA A 42 -13.40 -6.16 9.40
N CYS A 43 -12.95 -4.95 9.00
CA CYS A 43 -11.57 -4.74 8.56
C CYS A 43 -10.56 -4.98 9.68
N GLY A 44 -10.86 -4.55 10.90
CA GLY A 44 -10.03 -4.83 12.08
C GLY A 44 -9.97 -6.33 12.37
N ALA A 45 -11.13 -6.99 12.40
CA ALA A 45 -11.22 -8.42 12.60
C ALA A 45 -10.45 -9.21 11.53
N PHE A 46 -10.52 -8.80 10.26
CA PHE A 46 -9.74 -9.42 9.18
C PHE A 46 -8.23 -9.38 9.48
N VAL A 47 -7.68 -8.22 9.86
CA VAL A 47 -6.25 -8.08 10.17
C VAL A 47 -5.86 -8.95 11.38
N TRP A 48 -6.68 -8.97 12.43
CA TRP A 48 -6.42 -9.82 13.60
C TRP A 48 -6.54 -11.30 13.28
N CYS A 49 -7.53 -11.70 12.48
CA CYS A 49 -7.70 -13.09 12.06
C CYS A 49 -6.51 -13.59 11.23
N THR A 50 -6.01 -12.82 10.26
CA THR A 50 -4.82 -13.21 9.48
C THR A 50 -3.61 -13.37 10.38
N MET A 51 -3.39 -12.43 11.30
CA MET A 51 -2.29 -12.49 12.28
C MET A 51 -2.39 -13.73 13.18
N LEU A 52 -3.58 -14.04 13.69
CA LEU A 52 -3.81 -15.23 14.52
C LEU A 52 -3.57 -16.53 13.74
N VAL A 53 -4.01 -16.58 12.48
CA VAL A 53 -3.72 -17.74 11.60
C VAL A 53 -2.23 -17.91 11.39
N VAL A 54 -1.50 -16.81 11.14
CA VAL A 54 -0.03 -16.84 10.98
C VAL A 54 0.66 -17.41 12.23
N VAL A 55 0.27 -16.94 13.40
CA VAL A 55 0.83 -17.45 14.68
C VAL A 55 0.43 -18.93 14.89
N ALA A 56 -0.81 -19.31 14.60
CA ALA A 56 -1.27 -20.69 14.71
C ALA A 56 -0.52 -21.64 13.76
N LEU A 57 -0.25 -21.21 12.53
CA LEU A 57 0.56 -21.96 11.56
C LEU A 57 2.01 -22.16 12.06
N TRP A 58 2.62 -21.11 12.62
CA TRP A 58 3.94 -21.24 13.22
C TRP A 58 3.95 -22.18 14.42
N VAL A 59 2.96 -22.09 15.32
CA VAL A 59 2.82 -23.01 16.47
C VAL A 59 2.64 -24.45 16.00
N SER A 60 1.73 -24.70 15.05
CA SER A 60 1.49 -26.04 14.50
C SER A 60 2.68 -26.60 13.72
N GLY A 61 3.51 -25.73 13.14
CA GLY A 61 4.78 -26.08 12.48
C GLY A 61 5.94 -26.37 13.44
N GLY A 62 5.69 -26.48 14.75
CA GLY A 62 6.72 -26.80 15.77
C GLY A 62 7.52 -25.60 16.25
N GLY A 63 7.06 -24.36 15.96
CA GLY A 63 7.81 -23.14 16.28
C GLY A 63 8.09 -22.96 17.78
N VAL A 64 7.13 -23.33 18.66
CA VAL A 64 7.32 -23.23 20.11
C VAL A 64 8.36 -24.25 20.60
N GLN A 65 8.35 -25.46 20.08
CA GLN A 65 9.31 -26.50 20.44
C GLN A 65 10.73 -26.14 19.98
N GLU A 66 10.86 -25.62 18.76
CA GLU A 66 12.14 -25.14 18.23
C GLU A 66 12.65 -23.90 19.01
N LEU A 67 11.75 -23.04 19.49
CA LEU A 67 12.10 -21.86 20.30
C LEU A 67 12.73 -22.26 21.64
N ALA A 68 12.27 -23.36 22.24
CA ALA A 68 12.78 -23.85 23.50
C ALA A 68 14.20 -24.47 23.39
N GLN A 69 14.68 -24.75 22.18
CA GLN A 69 16.00 -25.35 21.94
C GLN A 69 17.02 -24.28 21.60
N THR A 70 18.20 -24.34 22.24
CA THR A 70 19.28 -23.35 22.04
C THR A 70 19.77 -23.30 20.59
N SER A 71 19.83 -24.46 19.92
CA SER A 71 20.33 -24.56 18.54
C SER A 71 19.37 -24.05 17.46
N THR A 72 18.05 -24.08 17.70
CA THR A 72 17.02 -23.76 16.71
C THR A 72 16.19 -22.53 17.08
N GLY A 73 16.37 -21.98 18.29
CA GLY A 73 15.56 -20.87 18.80
C GLY A 73 15.61 -19.62 17.91
N LEU A 74 16.82 -19.24 17.45
CA LEU A 74 16.98 -18.11 16.53
C LEU A 74 16.27 -18.33 15.19
N THR A 75 16.40 -19.55 14.65
CA THR A 75 15.71 -19.91 13.39
C THR A 75 14.18 -19.86 13.56
N SER A 76 13.67 -20.30 14.71
CA SER A 76 12.24 -20.22 15.01
C SER A 76 11.73 -18.79 15.14
N ILE A 77 12.48 -17.90 15.80
CA ILE A 77 12.20 -16.46 15.84
C ILE A 77 12.22 -15.89 14.43
N GLY A 78 13.21 -16.25 13.63
CA GLY A 78 13.33 -15.85 12.24
C GLY A 78 12.12 -16.26 11.41
N ARG A 79 11.63 -17.49 11.56
CA ARG A 79 10.43 -17.99 10.90
C ARG A 79 9.20 -17.16 11.29
N LEU A 80 8.94 -16.97 12.59
CA LEU A 80 7.80 -16.19 13.08
C LEU A 80 7.84 -14.75 12.54
N THR A 81 8.97 -14.07 12.66
CA THR A 81 9.11 -12.68 12.20
C THR A 81 8.96 -12.56 10.70
N GLY A 82 9.40 -13.53 9.91
CA GLY A 82 9.22 -13.60 8.47
C GLY A 82 7.74 -13.78 8.07
N LEU A 83 7.04 -14.69 8.73
CA LEU A 83 5.61 -14.92 8.50
C LEU A 83 4.77 -13.68 8.84
N VAL A 84 5.01 -13.07 10.00
CA VAL A 84 4.32 -11.83 10.41
C VAL A 84 4.67 -10.66 9.47
N ALA A 85 5.94 -10.54 9.06
CA ALA A 85 6.35 -9.52 8.09
C ALA A 85 5.61 -9.69 6.75
N SER A 86 5.49 -10.92 6.25
CA SER A 86 4.78 -11.24 5.01
C SER A 86 3.29 -10.91 5.08
N ASP A 87 2.61 -11.24 6.18
CA ASP A 87 1.21 -10.89 6.41
C ASP A 87 1.01 -9.37 6.40
N LEU A 88 1.81 -8.65 7.19
CA LEU A 88 1.76 -7.19 7.24
C LEU A 88 2.11 -6.52 5.90
N LEU A 89 3.04 -7.08 5.12
CA LEU A 89 3.37 -6.60 3.78
C LEU A 89 2.17 -6.72 2.82
N LEU A 90 1.42 -7.81 2.88
CA LEU A 90 0.20 -7.98 2.08
C LEU A 90 -0.93 -7.07 2.56
N ILE A 91 -1.11 -6.92 3.88
CA ILE A 91 -2.08 -5.99 4.47
C ILE A 91 -1.78 -4.55 4.03
N GLN A 92 -0.53 -4.09 4.04
CA GLN A 92 -0.21 -2.74 3.59
C GLN A 92 -0.46 -2.52 2.10
N VAL A 93 -0.34 -3.57 1.26
CA VAL A 93 -0.77 -3.52 -0.15
C VAL A 93 -2.28 -3.31 -0.24
N LEU A 94 -3.07 -4.06 0.55
CA LEU A 94 -4.53 -3.91 0.60
C LEU A 94 -4.97 -2.52 1.07
N LEU A 95 -4.27 -1.91 2.04
CA LEU A 95 -4.56 -0.55 2.50
C LEU A 95 -4.45 0.49 1.38
N MET A 96 -3.54 0.27 0.41
CA MET A 96 -3.30 1.18 -0.72
C MET A 96 -3.96 0.73 -2.03
N ALA A 97 -4.68 -0.39 -2.05
CA ALA A 97 -5.31 -0.94 -3.25
C ALA A 97 -6.52 -0.14 -3.76
N ARG A 98 -6.95 0.91 -3.05
CA ARG A 98 -8.10 1.74 -3.42
C ARG A 98 -9.44 1.01 -3.41
N ILE A 99 -9.62 0.03 -2.55
CA ILE A 99 -10.89 -0.71 -2.38
C ILE A 99 -11.97 0.28 -1.93
N PRO A 100 -13.07 0.47 -2.70
CA PRO A 100 -14.01 1.57 -2.45
C PRO A 100 -14.68 1.52 -1.07
N MET A 101 -15.00 0.34 -0.55
CA MET A 101 -15.62 0.20 0.77
C MET A 101 -14.64 0.56 1.89
N VAL A 102 -13.38 0.14 1.78
CA VAL A 102 -12.32 0.46 2.75
C VAL A 102 -12.02 1.97 2.73
N GLU A 103 -11.90 2.56 1.52
CA GLU A 103 -11.64 3.99 1.36
C GLU A 103 -12.78 4.87 1.90
N ARG A 104 -14.04 4.48 1.69
CA ARG A 104 -15.21 5.18 2.26
C ARG A 104 -15.30 5.07 3.78
N THR A 105 -14.82 3.97 4.34
CA THR A 105 -14.88 3.70 5.79
C THR A 105 -13.84 4.47 6.58
N PHE A 106 -12.62 4.54 6.08
CA PHE A 106 -11.49 5.11 6.82
C PHE A 106 -11.04 6.47 6.28
N GLY A 107 -11.28 6.75 5.01
CA GLY A 107 -10.67 7.88 4.33
C GLY A 107 -9.21 7.63 3.95
N GLN A 108 -8.77 8.28 2.87
CA GLN A 108 -7.44 8.07 2.31
C GLN A 108 -6.30 8.46 3.27
N ASP A 109 -6.49 9.53 4.05
CA ASP A 109 -5.47 10.02 4.99
C ASP A 109 -5.21 9.04 6.13
N GLU A 110 -6.27 8.44 6.68
CA GLU A 110 -6.16 7.41 7.70
C GLU A 110 -5.50 6.15 7.16
N LEU A 111 -5.88 5.71 5.95
CA LEU A 111 -5.27 4.56 5.28
C LEU A 111 -3.78 4.80 5.02
N ALA A 112 -3.39 5.99 4.56
CA ALA A 112 -2.00 6.35 4.36
C ALA A 112 -1.21 6.41 5.70
N ARG A 113 -1.84 6.84 6.79
CA ARG A 113 -1.23 6.81 8.12
C ARG A 113 -1.00 5.37 8.60
N ARG A 114 -2.01 4.50 8.46
CA ARG A 114 -1.90 3.06 8.80
C ARG A 114 -0.86 2.35 7.95
N HIS A 115 -0.85 2.61 6.64
CA HIS A 115 0.16 2.09 5.72
C HIS A 115 1.59 2.40 6.19
N ARG A 116 1.85 3.62 6.70
CA ARG A 116 3.17 3.98 7.22
C ARG A 116 3.56 3.15 8.46
N TRP A 117 2.62 2.96 9.40
CA TRP A 117 2.90 2.18 10.61
C TRP A 117 3.07 0.70 10.31
N VAL A 118 2.18 0.13 9.51
CA VAL A 118 2.27 -1.26 9.06
C VAL A 118 3.55 -1.48 8.25
N GLY A 119 3.89 -0.54 7.35
CA GLY A 119 5.10 -0.59 6.57
C GLY A 119 6.38 -0.52 7.41
N PHE A 120 6.42 0.36 8.43
CA PHE A 120 7.52 0.42 9.37
C PHE A 120 7.68 -0.90 10.14
N SER A 121 6.58 -1.45 10.65
CA SER A 121 6.59 -2.70 11.41
C SER A 121 7.01 -3.88 10.55
N SER A 122 6.43 -4.05 9.36
CA SER A 122 6.75 -5.15 8.45
C SER A 122 8.19 -5.10 7.95
N PHE A 123 8.70 -3.90 7.65
CA PHE A 123 10.09 -3.72 7.25
C PHE A 123 11.09 -4.11 8.34
N ASN A 124 10.87 -3.66 9.59
CA ASN A 124 11.74 -4.04 10.70
C ASN A 124 11.67 -5.54 10.99
N LEU A 125 10.47 -6.14 10.95
CA LEU A 125 10.32 -7.59 11.12
C LEU A 125 11.01 -8.38 10.00
N MET A 126 10.99 -7.89 8.76
CA MET A 126 11.75 -8.47 7.65
C MET A 126 13.25 -8.44 7.93
N LEU A 127 13.79 -7.34 8.45
CA LEU A 127 15.22 -7.26 8.82
C LEU A 127 15.56 -8.22 9.96
N VAL A 128 14.69 -8.32 10.98
CA VAL A 128 14.85 -9.28 12.06
C VAL A 128 14.78 -10.71 11.53
N HIS A 129 13.86 -11.01 10.61
CA HIS A 129 13.79 -12.31 9.93
C HIS A 129 15.11 -12.66 9.25
N ILE A 130 15.64 -11.78 8.41
CA ILE A 130 16.88 -12.00 7.67
C ILE A 130 18.04 -12.26 8.67
N ALA A 131 18.16 -11.40 9.69
CA ALA A 131 19.21 -11.53 10.68
C ALA A 131 19.10 -12.83 11.51
N ALA A 132 17.90 -13.13 12.01
CA ALA A 132 17.68 -14.30 12.87
C ALA A 132 17.85 -15.63 12.11
N ILE A 133 17.35 -15.72 10.87
CA ILE A 133 17.55 -16.90 10.02
C ILE A 133 19.05 -17.07 9.73
N THR A 134 19.72 -16.01 9.27
CA THR A 134 21.13 -16.09 8.90
C THR A 134 22.02 -16.47 10.08
N LEU A 135 21.81 -15.82 11.24
CA LEU A 135 22.56 -16.13 12.45
C LEU A 135 22.23 -17.53 13.01
N GLY A 136 20.96 -17.93 12.97
CA GLY A 136 20.53 -19.25 13.43
C GLY A 136 21.18 -20.37 12.63
N TYR A 137 21.22 -20.28 11.31
CA TYR A 137 21.92 -21.26 10.47
C TYR A 137 23.43 -21.17 10.60
N ALA A 138 24.00 -19.96 10.70
CA ALA A 138 25.43 -19.78 10.88
C ALA A 138 25.95 -20.38 12.23
N ALA A 139 25.13 -20.31 13.27
CA ALA A 139 25.49 -20.89 14.59
C ALA A 139 25.64 -22.39 14.54
N THR A 140 25.02 -23.10 13.61
CA THR A 140 25.12 -24.57 13.43
C THR A 140 26.02 -24.95 12.26
N SER A 141 26.48 -23.99 11.47
CA SER A 141 27.36 -24.22 10.31
C SER A 141 28.84 -24.21 10.71
N PRO A 142 29.62 -25.21 10.29
CA PRO A 142 31.06 -25.23 10.54
C PRO A 142 31.82 -24.13 9.77
N ASN A 143 31.22 -23.59 8.70
CA ASN A 143 31.86 -22.64 7.77
C ASN A 143 31.61 -21.17 8.12
N GLY A 144 30.84 -20.90 9.17
CA GLY A 144 30.56 -19.55 9.68
C GLY A 144 29.58 -18.71 8.86
N LEU A 145 29.43 -17.46 9.28
CA LEU A 145 28.38 -16.57 8.80
C LEU A 145 28.45 -16.27 7.29
N TRP A 146 29.65 -15.95 6.78
CA TRP A 146 29.81 -15.56 5.38
C TRP A 146 29.49 -16.71 4.42
N ALA A 147 29.97 -17.91 4.74
CA ALA A 147 29.68 -19.09 3.94
C ALA A 147 28.18 -19.43 3.96
N THR A 148 27.50 -19.24 5.08
CA THR A 148 26.03 -19.41 5.19
C THR A 148 25.28 -18.43 4.27
N ILE A 149 25.70 -17.16 4.23
CA ILE A 149 25.09 -16.18 3.32
C ILE A 149 25.26 -16.58 1.86
N VAL A 150 26.47 -16.98 1.47
CA VAL A 150 26.75 -17.44 0.11
C VAL A 150 25.95 -18.68 -0.23
N ASP A 151 25.88 -19.66 0.70
CA ASP A 151 25.11 -20.88 0.54
C ASP A 151 23.62 -20.58 0.30
N PHE A 152 23.02 -19.67 1.07
CA PHE A 152 21.64 -19.25 0.87
C PHE A 152 21.42 -18.68 -0.52
N ILE A 153 22.30 -17.79 -0.98
CA ILE A 153 22.14 -17.11 -2.28
C ILE A 153 22.28 -18.09 -3.45
N VAL A 154 23.22 -19.02 -3.35
CA VAL A 154 23.62 -19.92 -4.45
C VAL A 154 22.76 -21.18 -4.50
N ASN A 155 22.51 -21.80 -3.35
CA ASN A 155 21.97 -23.16 -3.28
C ASN A 155 20.47 -23.22 -2.91
N TYR A 156 19.89 -22.13 -2.39
CA TYR A 156 18.47 -22.14 -2.01
C TYR A 156 17.59 -21.56 -3.14
N PRO A 157 16.62 -22.33 -3.66
CA PRO A 157 15.75 -21.88 -4.74
C PRO A 157 14.99 -20.61 -4.39
N GLY A 158 15.00 -19.62 -5.28
CA GLY A 158 14.31 -18.34 -5.09
C GLY A 158 15.03 -17.33 -4.21
N MET A 159 16.11 -17.69 -3.54
CA MET A 159 16.81 -16.80 -2.61
C MET A 159 17.49 -15.63 -3.30
N LEU A 160 18.05 -15.82 -4.51
CA LEU A 160 18.61 -14.71 -5.29
C LEU A 160 17.54 -13.65 -5.61
N LEU A 161 16.33 -14.10 -5.95
CA LEU A 161 15.19 -13.19 -6.18
C LEU A 161 14.77 -12.47 -4.90
N ALA A 162 14.78 -13.18 -3.76
CA ALA A 162 14.50 -12.58 -2.45
C ALA A 162 15.53 -11.51 -2.07
N VAL A 163 16.81 -11.74 -2.36
CA VAL A 163 17.87 -10.74 -2.15
C VAL A 163 17.62 -9.50 -3.01
N ALA A 164 17.33 -9.69 -4.31
CA ALA A 164 17.00 -8.59 -5.21
C ALA A 164 15.75 -7.83 -4.72
N GLY A 165 14.71 -8.56 -4.31
CA GLY A 165 13.50 -7.99 -3.72
C GLY A 165 13.78 -7.18 -2.45
N THR A 166 14.62 -7.71 -1.57
CA THR A 166 15.05 -7.03 -0.32
C THR A 166 15.78 -5.73 -0.64
N VAL A 167 16.73 -5.73 -1.59
CA VAL A 167 17.45 -4.51 -2.01
C VAL A 167 16.49 -3.44 -2.51
N ILE A 168 15.50 -3.84 -3.32
CA ILE A 168 14.46 -2.92 -3.81
C ILE A 168 13.63 -2.36 -2.64
N VAL A 169 13.15 -3.21 -1.73
CA VAL A 169 12.33 -2.78 -0.58
C VAL A 169 13.13 -1.85 0.35
N VAL A 170 14.41 -2.14 0.58
CA VAL A 170 15.31 -1.27 1.34
C VAL A 170 15.46 0.09 0.65
N GLY A 171 15.71 0.12 -0.66
CA GLY A 171 15.81 1.34 -1.45
C GLY A 171 14.53 2.17 -1.40
N VAL A 172 13.36 1.54 -1.55
CA VAL A 172 12.04 2.17 -1.42
C VAL A 172 11.83 2.74 -0.02
N THR A 173 12.23 2.01 1.01
CA THR A 173 12.10 2.47 2.40
C THR A 173 12.99 3.68 2.66
N ILE A 174 14.26 3.64 2.25
CA ILE A 174 15.19 4.76 2.40
C ILE A 174 14.66 6.02 1.70
N THR A 175 14.19 5.90 0.45
CA THR A 175 13.62 7.03 -0.30
C THR A 175 12.30 7.54 0.27
N SER A 176 11.64 6.76 1.12
CA SER A 176 10.38 7.13 1.80
C SER A 176 10.59 7.81 3.16
N ILE A 177 11.81 7.79 3.70
CA ILE A 177 12.16 8.55 4.90
C ILE A 177 12.01 10.05 4.63
N ARG A 178 11.48 10.80 5.61
CA ARG A 178 11.14 12.23 5.46
C ARG A 178 12.27 13.07 4.85
N VAL A 179 13.51 12.85 5.29
CA VAL A 179 14.70 13.62 4.84
C VAL A 179 15.01 13.34 3.36
N ALA A 180 14.97 12.07 2.96
CA ALA A 180 15.23 11.68 1.58
C ALA A 180 14.06 12.10 0.66
N ARG A 181 12.83 11.91 1.10
CA ARG A 181 11.63 12.31 0.37
C ARG A 181 11.56 13.82 0.10
N ALA A 182 11.99 14.65 1.05
CA ALA A 182 11.99 16.10 0.90
C ALA A 182 12.92 16.58 -0.24
N ARG A 183 13.89 15.76 -0.66
CA ARG A 183 14.83 16.06 -1.77
C ARG A 183 14.35 15.54 -3.12
N LEU A 184 13.28 14.74 -3.15
CA LEU A 184 12.75 14.14 -4.37
C LEU A 184 11.48 14.88 -4.83
N ARG A 185 11.34 15.06 -6.14
CA ARG A 185 10.07 15.48 -6.73
C ARG A 185 9.01 14.40 -6.47
N TYR A 186 7.77 14.82 -6.26
CA TYR A 186 6.67 13.91 -5.91
C TYR A 186 6.53 12.76 -6.92
N GLU A 187 6.60 13.07 -8.21
CA GLU A 187 6.45 12.11 -9.30
C GLU A 187 7.56 11.05 -9.26
N SER A 188 8.81 11.49 -9.09
CA SER A 188 9.97 10.59 -9.01
C SER A 188 9.89 9.69 -7.78
N TRP A 189 9.53 10.27 -6.62
CA TRP A 189 9.32 9.48 -5.40
C TRP A 189 8.20 8.46 -5.57
N HIS A 190 7.07 8.87 -6.18
CA HIS A 190 5.93 7.97 -6.40
C HIS A 190 6.29 6.80 -7.29
N LEU A 191 7.01 7.05 -8.40
CA LEU A 191 7.50 5.99 -9.29
C LEU A 191 8.46 5.04 -8.55
N LEU A 192 9.43 5.57 -7.81
CA LEU A 192 10.33 4.74 -7.00
C LEU A 192 9.56 3.90 -5.98
N HIS A 193 8.54 4.48 -5.34
CA HIS A 193 7.73 3.75 -4.37
C HIS A 193 6.93 2.60 -4.98
N LEU A 194 6.55 2.70 -6.25
CA LEU A 194 5.86 1.59 -6.96
C LEU A 194 6.74 0.36 -7.15
N TYR A 195 8.07 0.49 -7.16
CA TYR A 195 8.98 -0.66 -7.18
C TYR A 195 8.84 -1.57 -5.95
N ALA A 196 8.17 -1.11 -4.88
CA ALA A 196 7.82 -1.97 -3.75
C ALA A 196 6.99 -3.18 -4.18
N TYR A 197 6.10 -3.04 -5.17
CA TYR A 197 5.34 -4.18 -5.73
C TYR A 197 6.25 -5.19 -6.41
N LEU A 198 7.25 -4.72 -7.15
CA LEU A 198 8.25 -5.59 -7.77
C LEU A 198 9.08 -6.30 -6.69
N GLY A 199 9.56 -5.56 -5.68
CA GLY A 199 10.32 -6.13 -4.57
C GLY A 199 9.55 -7.22 -3.83
N LEU A 200 8.26 -6.97 -3.55
CA LEU A 200 7.39 -7.96 -2.92
C LEU A 200 7.16 -9.19 -3.82
N GLY A 201 6.92 -8.98 -5.12
CA GLY A 201 6.76 -10.08 -6.09
C GLY A 201 8.02 -10.94 -6.24
N LEU A 202 9.21 -10.33 -6.20
CA LEU A 202 10.49 -11.06 -6.23
C LEU A 202 10.75 -11.87 -4.95
N ALA A 203 10.17 -11.45 -3.83
CA ALA A 203 10.28 -12.22 -2.59
C ALA A 203 9.36 -13.45 -2.54
N LEU A 204 8.30 -13.51 -3.37
CA LEU A 204 7.35 -14.63 -3.35
C LEU A 204 7.99 -16.00 -3.66
N PRO A 205 8.88 -16.16 -4.68
CA PRO A 205 9.44 -17.46 -5.00
C PRO A 205 10.17 -18.14 -3.84
N HIS A 206 10.95 -17.39 -3.02
CA HIS A 206 11.64 -18.01 -1.89
C HIS A 206 10.65 -18.51 -0.82
N GLN A 207 9.53 -17.81 -0.62
CA GLN A 207 8.47 -18.23 0.31
C GLN A 207 7.83 -19.55 -0.15
N LEU A 208 7.61 -19.71 -1.46
CA LEU A 208 6.99 -20.90 -2.05
C LEU A 208 7.94 -22.09 -2.17
N TRP A 209 9.24 -21.86 -2.36
CA TRP A 209 10.20 -22.94 -2.63
C TRP A 209 11.03 -23.35 -1.41
N THR A 210 11.24 -22.44 -0.47
CA THR A 210 12.05 -22.68 0.74
C THR A 210 11.30 -22.41 2.04
N GLY A 211 10.12 -21.76 1.98
CA GLY A 211 9.31 -21.44 3.15
C GLY A 211 8.61 -22.65 3.74
N LYS A 212 9.22 -23.31 4.74
CA LYS A 212 8.64 -24.47 5.42
C LYS A 212 7.17 -24.28 5.80
N ASP A 213 6.82 -23.12 6.38
CA ASP A 213 5.48 -22.84 6.90
C ASP A 213 4.46 -22.46 5.83
N PHE A 214 4.87 -22.28 4.58
CA PHE A 214 3.94 -22.05 3.45
C PHE A 214 3.42 -23.36 2.85
N LEU A 215 4.18 -24.43 2.93
CA LEU A 215 3.94 -25.68 2.22
C LEU A 215 3.67 -26.87 3.11
N THR A 216 3.80 -26.73 4.45
CA THR A 216 3.65 -27.84 5.42
C THR A 216 2.25 -28.44 5.49
N SER A 217 1.23 -27.69 5.15
CA SER A 217 -0.15 -28.18 5.16
C SER A 217 -0.99 -27.52 4.08
N THR A 218 -2.04 -28.21 3.63
CA THR A 218 -3.02 -27.66 2.69
C THR A 218 -3.64 -26.35 3.22
N VAL A 219 -3.88 -26.27 4.55
CA VAL A 219 -4.42 -25.05 5.19
C VAL A 219 -3.46 -23.87 5.02
N ALA A 220 -2.17 -24.07 5.29
CA ALA A 220 -1.15 -23.04 5.12
C ALA A 220 -1.07 -22.57 3.65
N THR A 221 -1.00 -23.52 2.73
CA THR A 221 -0.95 -23.22 1.29
C THR A 221 -2.18 -22.43 0.83
N VAL A 222 -3.39 -22.87 1.20
CA VAL A 222 -4.63 -22.17 0.82
C VAL A 222 -4.66 -20.77 1.44
N PHE A 223 -4.30 -20.61 2.71
CA PHE A 223 -4.27 -19.32 3.39
C PHE A 223 -3.35 -18.33 2.66
N TRP A 224 -2.10 -18.70 2.42
CA TRP A 224 -1.12 -17.81 1.79
C TRP A 224 -1.49 -17.47 0.35
N TRP A 225 -1.89 -18.46 -0.45
CA TRP A 225 -2.35 -18.19 -1.80
C TRP A 225 -3.57 -17.29 -1.85
N THR A 226 -4.54 -17.51 -0.93
CA THR A 226 -5.73 -16.65 -0.83
C THR A 226 -5.33 -15.20 -0.54
N LEU A 227 -4.43 -14.98 0.41
CA LEU A 227 -3.99 -13.64 0.80
C LEU A 227 -3.22 -12.95 -0.33
N TRP A 228 -2.32 -13.67 -1.01
CA TRP A 228 -1.58 -13.16 -2.17
C TRP A 228 -2.50 -12.81 -3.35
N VAL A 229 -3.42 -13.71 -3.69
CA VAL A 229 -4.39 -13.49 -4.76
C VAL A 229 -5.32 -12.33 -4.42
N LEU A 230 -5.79 -12.24 -3.18
CA LEU A 230 -6.62 -11.12 -2.72
C LEU A 230 -5.89 -9.78 -2.88
N ALA A 231 -4.63 -9.69 -2.46
CA ALA A 231 -3.82 -8.49 -2.61
C ALA A 231 -3.59 -8.13 -4.10
N ALA A 232 -3.16 -9.11 -4.91
CA ALA A 232 -2.90 -8.90 -6.33
C ALA A 232 -4.16 -8.48 -7.10
N VAL A 233 -5.27 -9.21 -6.92
CA VAL A 233 -6.55 -8.92 -7.58
C VAL A 233 -7.10 -7.56 -7.15
N SER A 234 -6.98 -7.21 -5.87
CA SER A 234 -7.39 -5.89 -5.38
C SER A 234 -6.63 -4.75 -6.05
N VAL A 235 -5.31 -4.88 -6.20
CA VAL A 235 -4.49 -3.89 -6.91
C VAL A 235 -4.87 -3.84 -8.39
N LEU A 236 -4.99 -5.00 -9.06
CA LEU A 236 -5.31 -5.06 -10.48
C LEU A 236 -6.69 -4.47 -10.79
N ILE A 237 -7.69 -4.77 -9.97
CA ILE A 237 -9.07 -4.26 -10.21
C ILE A 237 -9.17 -2.77 -9.85
N TRP A 238 -8.81 -2.40 -8.62
CA TRP A 238 -9.15 -1.09 -8.08
C TRP A 238 -8.10 -0.02 -8.39
N ARG A 239 -6.82 -0.38 -8.39
CA ARG A 239 -5.75 0.59 -8.60
C ARG A 239 -5.32 0.73 -10.06
N VAL A 240 -5.49 -0.30 -10.88
CA VAL A 240 -5.12 -0.29 -12.30
C VAL A 240 -6.36 -0.32 -13.19
N GLY A 241 -7.18 -1.34 -13.06
CA GLY A 241 -8.31 -1.60 -13.97
C GLY A 241 -9.38 -0.50 -13.92
N GLN A 242 -9.79 -0.09 -12.72
CA GLN A 242 -10.83 0.94 -12.58
C GLN A 242 -10.42 2.30 -13.14
N PRO A 243 -9.21 2.87 -12.86
CA PRO A 243 -8.77 4.12 -13.49
C PRO A 243 -8.64 4.00 -15.01
N LEU A 244 -8.06 2.90 -15.49
CA LEU A 244 -7.91 2.64 -16.92
C LEU A 244 -9.27 2.58 -17.62
N TRP A 245 -10.21 1.81 -17.08
CA TRP A 245 -11.56 1.71 -17.61
C TRP A 245 -12.28 3.07 -17.64
N ARG A 246 -12.15 3.87 -16.56
CA ARG A 246 -12.71 5.23 -16.51
C ARG A 246 -12.07 6.13 -17.57
N SER A 247 -10.76 6.09 -17.73
CA SER A 247 -10.02 6.86 -18.73
C SER A 247 -10.49 6.53 -20.14
N LEU A 248 -10.59 5.24 -20.47
CA LEU A 248 -11.08 4.77 -21.78
C LEU A 248 -12.55 5.12 -22.03
N ARG A 249 -13.38 5.07 -20.99
CA ARG A 249 -14.82 5.37 -21.10
C ARG A 249 -15.10 6.86 -21.26
N HIS A 250 -14.43 7.71 -20.49
CA HIS A 250 -14.71 9.15 -20.48
C HIS A 250 -13.96 9.90 -21.56
N ARG A 251 -12.82 9.37 -22.06
CA ARG A 251 -12.00 9.97 -23.13
C ARG A 251 -11.85 11.48 -22.94
N LEU A 252 -11.33 11.89 -21.78
CA LEU A 252 -11.10 13.27 -21.45
C LEU A 252 -10.05 13.87 -22.38
N VAL A 253 -10.39 14.99 -23.03
CA VAL A 253 -9.47 15.76 -23.86
C VAL A 253 -9.46 17.20 -23.34
N VAL A 254 -8.28 17.77 -23.24
CA VAL A 254 -8.14 19.20 -22.91
C VAL A 254 -8.58 19.99 -24.13
N GLU A 255 -9.64 20.79 -23.99
CA GLU A 255 -10.19 21.63 -25.04
C GLU A 255 -9.54 23.02 -25.05
N GLN A 256 -9.32 23.56 -23.84
CA GLN A 256 -8.76 24.91 -23.71
C GLN A 256 -8.01 25.03 -22.38
N VAL A 257 -6.90 25.76 -22.43
CA VAL A 257 -6.15 26.21 -21.26
C VAL A 257 -6.15 27.73 -21.24
N ARG A 258 -6.72 28.34 -20.18
CA ARG A 258 -6.77 29.79 -19.99
C ARG A 258 -5.98 30.18 -18.76
N ALA A 259 -5.01 31.06 -18.91
CA ALA A 259 -4.42 31.76 -17.78
C ALA A 259 -5.39 32.84 -17.32
N GLU A 260 -5.93 32.74 -16.12
CA GLU A 260 -6.85 33.76 -15.55
C GLU A 260 -6.06 34.89 -14.88
N ASN A 261 -4.95 34.54 -14.27
CA ASN A 261 -3.93 35.47 -13.74
C ASN A 261 -2.60 34.72 -13.61
N ASP A 262 -1.56 35.39 -13.07
CA ASP A 262 -0.21 34.82 -12.93
C ASP A 262 -0.12 33.58 -12.04
N GLN A 263 -1.18 33.28 -11.28
CA GLN A 263 -1.19 32.15 -10.32
C GLN A 263 -2.29 31.11 -10.61
N VAL A 264 -3.28 31.43 -11.46
CA VAL A 264 -4.43 30.57 -11.71
C VAL A 264 -4.58 30.30 -13.20
N THR A 265 -4.58 29.01 -13.53
CA THR A 265 -4.83 28.52 -14.88
C THR A 265 -6.08 27.62 -14.88
N THR A 266 -7.07 27.99 -15.70
CA THR A 266 -8.27 27.19 -15.90
C THR A 266 -8.07 26.23 -17.07
N VAL A 267 -8.27 24.93 -16.82
CA VAL A 267 -8.20 23.88 -17.85
C VAL A 267 -9.62 23.40 -18.15
N VAL A 268 -10.10 23.67 -19.36
CA VAL A 268 -11.41 23.20 -19.84
C VAL A 268 -11.22 21.83 -20.49
N MET A 269 -11.93 20.83 -19.98
CA MET A 269 -11.87 19.46 -20.48
C MET A 269 -13.21 19.05 -21.08
N ARG A 270 -13.14 18.35 -22.20
CA ARG A 270 -14.28 17.70 -22.85
C ARG A 270 -14.17 16.19 -22.74
N GLY A 271 -15.29 15.49 -22.52
CA GLY A 271 -15.31 14.05 -22.42
C GLY A 271 -16.72 13.49 -22.58
N ARG A 272 -16.82 12.16 -22.69
CA ARG A 272 -18.10 11.45 -22.78
C ARG A 272 -18.64 11.17 -21.39
N MET A 273 -19.98 11.33 -21.19
CA MET A 273 -20.70 10.97 -19.97
C MET A 273 -20.16 11.64 -18.68
N LEU A 274 -19.70 12.90 -18.77
CA LEU A 274 -19.14 13.64 -17.64
C LEU A 274 -20.15 13.87 -16.50
N HIS A 275 -21.47 13.86 -16.81
CA HIS A 275 -22.54 13.97 -15.81
C HIS A 275 -22.57 12.79 -14.81
N LEU A 276 -21.93 11.69 -15.13
CA LEU A 276 -21.77 10.52 -14.24
C LEU A 276 -20.44 10.54 -13.48
N SER A 277 -19.54 11.43 -13.83
CA SER A 277 -18.21 11.59 -13.23
C SER A 277 -18.18 12.87 -12.41
N LEU A 278 -18.62 12.81 -11.16
CA LEU A 278 -18.41 13.92 -10.23
C LEU A 278 -16.95 13.91 -9.81
N ILE A 279 -16.14 14.71 -10.50
CA ILE A 279 -14.82 15.08 -10.04
C ILE A 279 -15.04 16.30 -9.13
N HIS A 280 -15.10 16.09 -7.83
CA HIS A 280 -14.87 17.17 -6.88
C HIS A 280 -13.36 17.25 -6.67
N ILE A 281 -12.76 18.27 -7.25
CA ILE A 281 -11.40 18.70 -6.97
C ILE A 281 -11.46 19.66 -5.80
#